data_9abc9652830cee5b6fff9a34384d66f5
#
_entry.id   9abc9652830cee5b6fff9a34384d66f5
#
_cell.length_a   1.000
_cell.length_b   1.000
_cell.length_c   1.000
_cell.angle_alpha   90.00
_cell.angle_beta   90.00
_cell.angle_gamma   90.00
#
_symmetry.space_group_name_H-M   'P 1'
#
loop_
_entity.id
_entity.type
_entity.pdbx_description
1 polymer ?
#
loop_
_entity_poly.entity_id
_entity_poly.type
_entity_poly.pdbx_seq_one_letter_code
_entity_poly.pdbx_strand_id
1 'polypeptide(L)'
;MRPNAAHAVGERLSGLIARRECVLADFLEAEQRSIAVACHEMARRFARGGTLIVFGAEAAATDAAHVAVEFMHPVIVGKRALPALAPTNDPTGCTSALRLGRAGDIALGIAHDSGGAGLSAFLEDARERELLTIALTGAGGNPRADHAFVVGSDDPFVVQEVQETAYHVLWELVHVFFEHPGLLDEACITCGDIAVQARVVALVNGTATIEKDGAREQVAVDLVEDVELGDLVLCHAGVALSREKASTTSEAAEPRRASPSAFLYPFLDSEERDLEAVLAEVSSSTLEKGREATSLRKGVDIEAIGACGHAVRARLEHGGRVLAFGNGGSATDAQDAAADLLARGWPAIALPNDVATVTAVGNDVGFDNVFARQLIPLARAGDVALAISTSGSSPNVVAALEEARRRLMLTCAITGYDGGRLRELDWLDHLFVVESDYVPRLQEAHATLYHLLLDVIGDR
;
A
#
# COMPACT_ATOMS: atom_id res chain seq x y z
N MET A 1 19.24 -24.38 23.43
CA MET A 1 20.11 -24.37 22.22
C MET A 1 21.59 -24.38 22.61
N ARG A 2 22.46 -25.05 21.86
CA ARG A 2 23.91 -24.93 22.06
C ARG A 2 24.35 -23.53 21.63
N PRO A 3 25.23 -22.80 22.34
CA PRO A 3 25.62 -21.43 22.02
C PRO A 3 26.08 -21.23 20.57
N ASN A 4 26.68 -22.25 19.98
CA ASN A 4 27.17 -22.24 18.61
C ASN A 4 26.08 -22.22 17.53
N ALA A 5 24.88 -22.79 17.84
CA ALA A 5 23.75 -22.82 16.88
C ALA A 5 23.00 -21.48 16.82
N ALA A 6 22.86 -20.78 17.95
CA ALA A 6 22.25 -19.44 17.99
C ALA A 6 23.12 -18.42 17.25
N HIS A 7 24.44 -18.48 17.42
CA HIS A 7 25.38 -17.61 16.72
C HIS A 7 25.33 -17.81 15.18
N ALA A 8 25.30 -19.06 14.72
CA ALA A 8 25.18 -19.37 13.29
C ALA A 8 23.88 -18.88 12.66
N VAL A 9 22.75 -18.93 13.39
CA VAL A 9 21.47 -18.36 12.92
C VAL A 9 21.58 -16.85 12.83
N GLY A 10 22.17 -16.17 13.82
CA GLY A 10 22.37 -14.74 13.82
C GLY A 10 23.22 -14.25 12.64
N GLU A 11 24.35 -14.92 12.38
CA GLU A 11 25.22 -14.59 11.22
C GLU A 11 24.48 -14.77 9.89
N ARG A 12 23.67 -15.85 9.75
CA ARG A 12 22.86 -16.09 8.55
C ARG A 12 21.83 -15.00 8.34
N LEU A 13 21.07 -14.64 9.37
CA LEU A 13 20.03 -13.59 9.27
C LEU A 13 20.65 -12.23 8.96
N SER A 14 21.80 -11.89 9.57
CA SER A 14 22.53 -10.65 9.25
C SER A 14 22.96 -10.63 7.78
N GLY A 15 23.43 -11.74 7.24
CA GLY A 15 23.77 -11.87 5.82
C GLY A 15 22.57 -11.69 4.89
N LEU A 16 21.40 -12.23 5.28
CA LEU A 16 20.15 -12.06 4.53
C LEU A 16 19.69 -10.60 4.52
N ILE A 17 19.78 -9.89 5.64
CA ILE A 17 19.46 -8.45 5.71
C ILE A 17 20.40 -7.66 4.80
N ALA A 18 21.71 -7.87 4.91
CA ALA A 18 22.70 -7.16 4.08
C ALA A 18 22.47 -7.37 2.57
N ARG A 19 22.06 -8.58 2.17
CA ARG A 19 21.70 -8.86 0.76
C ARG A 19 20.49 -8.06 0.31
N ARG A 20 19.42 -8.02 1.13
CA ARG A 20 18.18 -7.24 0.86
C ARG A 20 18.48 -5.77 0.64
N GLU A 21 19.33 -5.21 1.51
CA GLU A 21 19.76 -3.82 1.43
C GLU A 21 20.52 -3.50 0.14
N CYS A 22 21.44 -4.38 -0.23
CA CYS A 22 22.23 -4.20 -1.46
C CYS A 22 21.31 -4.21 -2.69
N VAL A 23 20.43 -5.19 -2.79
CA VAL A 23 19.48 -5.30 -3.93
C VAL A 23 18.53 -4.10 -4.00
N LEU A 24 18.02 -3.63 -2.86
CA LEU A 24 17.15 -2.45 -2.82
C LEU A 24 17.91 -1.18 -3.26
N ALA A 25 19.13 -0.97 -2.75
CA ALA A 25 19.94 0.19 -3.10
C ALA A 25 20.26 0.21 -4.60
N ASP A 26 20.75 -0.92 -5.14
CA ASP A 26 21.08 -1.06 -6.56
C ASP A 26 19.84 -0.81 -7.45
N PHE A 27 18.69 -1.35 -7.07
CA PHE A 27 17.42 -1.16 -7.78
C PHE A 27 16.99 0.31 -7.80
N LEU A 28 16.94 0.96 -6.64
CA LEU A 28 16.49 2.35 -6.56
C LEU A 28 17.48 3.30 -7.23
N GLU A 29 18.81 3.05 -7.13
CA GLU A 29 19.82 3.84 -7.83
C GLU A 29 19.62 3.76 -9.35
N ALA A 30 19.35 2.58 -9.87
CA ALA A 30 19.11 2.37 -11.31
C ALA A 30 17.79 2.98 -11.78
N GLU A 31 16.70 2.84 -11.01
CA GLU A 31 15.33 3.09 -11.46
C GLU A 31 14.72 4.43 -10.99
N GLN A 32 15.39 5.19 -10.11
CA GLN A 32 14.83 6.42 -9.53
C GLN A 32 14.22 7.39 -10.54
N ARG A 33 14.88 7.56 -11.69
CA ARG A 33 14.41 8.46 -12.74
C ARG A 33 13.20 7.88 -13.48
N SER A 34 13.25 6.59 -13.80
CA SER A 34 12.16 5.87 -14.47
C SER A 34 10.91 5.83 -13.56
N ILE A 35 11.10 5.63 -12.25
CA ILE A 35 10.02 5.69 -11.25
C ILE A 35 9.39 7.09 -11.25
N ALA A 36 10.19 8.17 -11.23
CA ALA A 36 9.67 9.52 -11.25
C ALA A 36 8.82 9.82 -12.51
N VAL A 37 9.27 9.36 -13.67
CA VAL A 37 8.52 9.49 -14.94
C VAL A 37 7.22 8.69 -14.89
N ALA A 38 7.26 7.44 -14.40
CA ALA A 38 6.07 6.60 -14.23
C ALA A 38 5.05 7.26 -13.30
N CYS A 39 5.49 7.83 -12.17
CA CYS A 39 4.62 8.56 -11.24
C CYS A 39 3.94 9.77 -11.91
N HIS A 40 4.66 10.54 -12.71
CA HIS A 40 4.10 11.67 -13.45
C HIS A 40 3.04 11.20 -14.47
N GLU A 41 3.31 10.14 -15.23
CA GLU A 41 2.35 9.60 -16.18
C GLU A 41 1.11 9.01 -15.50
N MET A 42 1.29 8.30 -14.38
CA MET A 42 0.18 7.83 -13.53
C MET A 42 -0.67 8.99 -13.03
N ALA A 43 -0.04 10.04 -12.50
CA ALA A 43 -0.75 11.21 -12.00
C ALA A 43 -1.57 11.89 -13.09
N ARG A 44 -1.05 12.02 -14.32
CA ARG A 44 -1.79 12.52 -15.48
C ARG A 44 -3.00 11.67 -15.84
N ARG A 45 -2.87 10.34 -15.76
CA ARG A 45 -3.99 9.41 -16.00
C ARG A 45 -5.06 9.55 -14.91
N PHE A 46 -4.68 9.54 -13.64
CA PHE A 46 -5.60 9.77 -12.53
C PHE A 46 -6.28 11.13 -12.58
N ALA A 47 -5.55 12.20 -12.94
CA ALA A 47 -6.13 13.54 -13.10
C ALA A 47 -7.22 13.60 -14.17
N ARG A 48 -7.17 12.69 -15.16
CA ARG A 48 -8.18 12.53 -16.21
C ARG A 48 -9.26 11.50 -15.88
N GLY A 49 -9.32 11.03 -14.65
CA GLY A 49 -10.31 10.05 -14.19
C GLY A 49 -9.97 8.59 -14.49
N GLY A 50 -8.69 8.30 -14.80
CA GLY A 50 -8.22 6.93 -15.01
C GLY A 50 -8.24 6.11 -13.72
N THR A 51 -8.38 4.79 -13.86
CA THR A 51 -8.39 3.80 -12.79
C THR A 51 -7.15 2.92 -12.89
N LEU A 52 -6.53 2.60 -11.75
CA LEU A 52 -5.45 1.64 -11.65
C LEU A 52 -6.02 0.21 -11.57
N ILE A 53 -5.62 -0.66 -12.49
CA ILE A 53 -5.95 -2.09 -12.48
C ILE A 53 -4.68 -2.86 -12.18
N VAL A 54 -4.65 -3.58 -11.07
CA VAL A 54 -3.46 -4.30 -10.60
C VAL A 54 -3.66 -5.80 -10.79
N PHE A 55 -2.66 -6.45 -11.36
CA PHE A 55 -2.58 -7.89 -11.51
C PHE A 55 -1.33 -8.41 -10.82
N GLY A 56 -1.48 -9.41 -9.95
CA GLY A 56 -0.40 -10.16 -9.36
C GLY A 56 -0.41 -11.60 -9.86
N ALA A 57 0.72 -12.05 -10.38
CA ALA A 57 0.88 -13.45 -10.79
C ALA A 57 1.13 -14.33 -9.57
N GLU A 58 0.34 -15.40 -9.40
CA GLU A 58 0.50 -16.40 -8.34
C GLU A 58 0.62 -15.77 -6.93
N ALA A 59 1.79 -15.88 -6.30
CA ALA A 59 2.04 -15.33 -4.96
C ALA A 59 1.91 -13.79 -4.93
N ALA A 60 2.21 -13.08 -6.01
CA ALA A 60 2.10 -11.63 -6.07
C ALA A 60 0.63 -11.11 -6.14
N ALA A 61 -0.36 -12.00 -6.06
CA ALA A 61 -1.78 -11.60 -5.99
C ALA A 61 -2.10 -10.80 -4.71
N THR A 62 -1.40 -11.05 -3.63
CA THR A 62 -1.50 -10.31 -2.36
C THR A 62 -0.91 -8.92 -2.48
N ASP A 63 0.22 -8.76 -3.16
CA ASP A 63 0.81 -7.45 -3.47
C ASP A 63 -0.14 -6.61 -4.34
N ALA A 64 -0.80 -7.24 -5.32
CA ALA A 64 -1.81 -6.54 -6.12
C ALA A 64 -2.96 -6.00 -5.24
N ALA A 65 -3.42 -6.78 -4.26
CA ALA A 65 -4.43 -6.34 -3.30
C ALA A 65 -3.90 -5.26 -2.37
N HIS A 66 -2.62 -5.34 -1.94
CA HIS A 66 -1.95 -4.34 -1.13
C HIS A 66 -1.88 -3.00 -1.88
N VAL A 67 -1.38 -3.00 -3.11
CA VAL A 67 -1.37 -1.80 -3.97
C VAL A 67 -2.76 -1.18 -4.08
N ALA A 68 -3.78 -2.00 -4.36
CA ALA A 68 -5.13 -1.48 -4.52
C ALA A 68 -5.65 -0.81 -3.24
N VAL A 69 -5.38 -1.36 -2.05
CA VAL A 69 -5.83 -0.76 -0.79
C VAL A 69 -5.08 0.54 -0.48
N GLU A 70 -3.78 0.62 -0.77
CA GLU A 70 -2.99 1.84 -0.55
C GLU A 70 -3.49 3.01 -1.42
N PHE A 71 -3.80 2.76 -2.70
CA PHE A 71 -4.36 3.79 -3.58
C PHE A 71 -5.80 4.17 -3.21
N MET A 72 -6.65 3.19 -2.85
CA MET A 72 -8.06 3.42 -2.52
C MET A 72 -8.27 4.03 -1.13
N HIS A 73 -7.41 3.71 -0.19
CA HIS A 73 -7.54 4.11 1.21
C HIS A 73 -6.19 4.57 1.78
N PRO A 74 -5.70 5.74 1.34
CA PRO A 74 -4.42 6.27 1.81
C PRO A 74 -4.43 6.44 3.32
N VAL A 75 -3.43 5.86 3.98
CA VAL A 75 -3.28 5.94 5.44
C VAL A 75 -2.71 7.27 5.92
N ILE A 76 -2.18 8.08 5.01
CA ILE A 76 -1.61 9.40 5.30
C ILE A 76 -2.70 10.46 5.19
N VAL A 77 -2.92 11.19 6.27
CA VAL A 77 -3.91 12.28 6.31
C VAL A 77 -3.60 13.33 5.25
N GLY A 78 -4.62 13.68 4.44
CA GLY A 78 -4.51 14.65 3.37
C GLY A 78 -4.06 14.07 2.02
N LYS A 79 -3.78 12.77 1.92
CA LYS A 79 -3.58 12.11 0.62
C LYS A 79 -4.92 11.71 0.02
N ARG A 80 -5.04 11.93 -1.28
CA ARG A 80 -6.25 11.67 -2.06
C ARG A 80 -6.44 10.17 -2.29
N ALA A 81 -7.66 9.67 -2.10
CA ALA A 81 -8.04 8.33 -2.58
C ALA A 81 -8.03 8.31 -4.11
N LEU A 82 -7.31 7.36 -4.67
CA LEU A 82 -7.18 7.16 -6.12
C LEU A 82 -7.87 5.84 -6.51
N PRO A 83 -8.67 5.79 -7.58
CA PRO A 83 -9.41 4.59 -7.94
C PRO A 83 -8.45 3.46 -8.34
N ALA A 84 -8.48 2.37 -7.60
CA ALA A 84 -7.65 1.19 -7.85
C ALA A 84 -8.45 -0.11 -7.64
N LEU A 85 -8.18 -1.12 -8.45
CA LEU A 85 -8.83 -2.42 -8.42
C LEU A 85 -7.78 -3.53 -8.54
N ALA A 86 -7.87 -4.55 -7.68
CA ALA A 86 -7.11 -5.78 -7.80
C ALA A 86 -8.09 -6.97 -7.83
N PRO A 87 -8.62 -7.35 -8.99
CA PRO A 87 -9.56 -8.45 -9.10
C PRO A 87 -8.84 -9.80 -8.93
N THR A 88 -8.60 -10.18 -7.67
CA THR A 88 -7.86 -11.40 -7.28
C THR A 88 -8.65 -12.69 -7.41
N ASN A 89 -10.00 -12.64 -7.54
CA ASN A 89 -10.89 -13.78 -7.54
C ASN A 89 -11.47 -14.09 -8.93
N ASP A 90 -10.73 -13.82 -9.99
CA ASP A 90 -11.19 -14.13 -11.33
C ASP A 90 -10.90 -15.60 -11.69
N PRO A 91 -11.92 -16.46 -11.77
CA PRO A 91 -11.73 -17.85 -12.14
C PRO A 91 -11.34 -18.06 -13.61
N THR A 92 -11.35 -17.00 -14.42
CA THR A 92 -11.03 -17.04 -15.86
C THR A 92 -9.65 -16.51 -16.19
N GLY A 93 -8.89 -16.04 -15.17
CA GLY A 93 -7.54 -15.51 -15.31
C GLY A 93 -7.48 -14.00 -15.58
N CYS A 94 -6.26 -13.48 -15.73
CA CYS A 94 -5.93 -12.06 -15.76
C CYS A 94 -6.66 -11.23 -16.84
N THR A 95 -7.11 -11.82 -17.93
CA THR A 95 -7.73 -11.07 -19.04
C THR A 95 -9.13 -10.54 -18.72
N SER A 96 -9.85 -11.12 -17.74
CA SER A 96 -11.15 -10.60 -17.37
C SER A 96 -11.09 -9.34 -16.51
N ALA A 97 -10.02 -9.17 -15.73
CA ALA A 97 -9.77 -7.95 -14.97
C ALA A 97 -9.75 -6.71 -15.87
N LEU A 98 -9.10 -6.81 -17.01
CA LEU A 98 -8.98 -5.72 -17.96
C LEU A 98 -10.28 -5.41 -18.74
N ARG A 99 -11.33 -6.25 -18.62
CA ARG A 99 -12.65 -5.90 -19.19
C ARG A 99 -13.26 -4.65 -18.54
N LEU A 100 -12.81 -4.30 -17.34
CA LEU A 100 -13.18 -3.08 -16.65
C LEU A 100 -12.35 -1.87 -17.15
N GLY A 101 -11.20 -2.14 -17.78
CA GLY A 101 -10.25 -1.11 -18.24
C GLY A 101 -10.76 -0.36 -19.47
N ARG A 102 -10.47 0.94 -19.50
CA ARG A 102 -10.78 1.87 -20.58
C ARG A 102 -9.49 2.53 -21.06
N ALA A 103 -9.47 3.02 -22.29
CA ALA A 103 -8.37 3.85 -22.76
C ALA A 103 -8.15 5.02 -21.78
N GLY A 104 -6.91 5.19 -21.34
CA GLY A 104 -6.57 6.19 -20.33
C GLY A 104 -6.41 5.64 -18.90
N ASP A 105 -6.82 4.41 -18.62
CA ASP A 105 -6.55 3.74 -17.35
C ASP A 105 -5.08 3.29 -17.23
N ILE A 106 -4.71 2.71 -16.09
CA ILE A 106 -3.38 2.26 -15.75
C ILE A 106 -3.44 0.76 -15.44
N ALA A 107 -2.51 -0.02 -15.98
CA ALA A 107 -2.34 -1.43 -15.69
C ALA A 107 -0.99 -1.65 -15.00
N LEU A 108 -0.99 -2.18 -13.78
CA LEU A 108 0.20 -2.58 -13.05
C LEU A 108 0.24 -4.09 -12.90
N GLY A 109 1.27 -4.72 -13.44
CA GLY A 109 1.50 -6.16 -13.32
C GLY A 109 2.68 -6.47 -12.40
N ILE A 110 2.51 -7.41 -11.47
CA ILE A 110 3.50 -7.80 -10.46
C ILE A 110 3.79 -9.31 -10.55
N ALA A 111 5.06 -9.68 -10.51
CA ALA A 111 5.50 -11.06 -10.38
C ALA A 111 6.82 -11.13 -9.60
N HIS A 112 6.97 -12.11 -8.69
CA HIS A 112 8.20 -12.28 -7.90
C HIS A 112 9.30 -13.02 -8.66
N ASP A 113 9.00 -13.48 -9.88
CA ASP A 113 9.92 -14.12 -10.82
C ASP A 113 10.07 -13.30 -12.11
N SER A 114 10.45 -13.95 -13.19
CA SER A 114 10.56 -13.32 -14.51
C SER A 114 9.21 -12.95 -15.17
N GLY A 115 8.07 -13.28 -14.57
CA GLY A 115 6.74 -12.80 -14.94
C GLY A 115 5.86 -13.75 -15.77
N GLY A 116 6.39 -14.80 -16.34
CA GLY A 116 5.62 -15.87 -17.00
C GLY A 116 4.60 -15.43 -18.06
N ALA A 117 3.79 -16.39 -18.50
CA ALA A 117 2.78 -16.18 -19.55
C ALA A 117 1.57 -15.33 -19.07
N GLY A 118 1.18 -15.44 -17.81
CA GLY A 118 0.04 -14.72 -17.23
C GLY A 118 0.27 -13.21 -17.22
N LEU A 119 1.41 -12.76 -16.70
CA LEU A 119 1.77 -11.36 -16.70
C LEU A 119 1.93 -10.81 -18.13
N SER A 120 2.56 -11.58 -19.02
CA SER A 120 2.74 -11.18 -20.42
C SER A 120 1.40 -10.95 -21.12
N ALA A 121 0.43 -11.87 -20.93
CA ALA A 121 -0.91 -11.76 -21.51
C ALA A 121 -1.68 -10.55 -20.94
N PHE A 122 -1.57 -10.30 -19.63
CA PHE A 122 -2.17 -9.13 -18.99
C PHE A 122 -1.64 -7.81 -19.59
N LEU A 123 -0.32 -7.67 -19.73
CA LEU A 123 0.30 -6.46 -20.25
C LEU A 123 0.00 -6.27 -21.74
N GLU A 124 -0.08 -7.35 -22.53
CA GLU A 124 -0.43 -7.28 -23.95
C GLU A 124 -1.89 -6.82 -24.14
N ASP A 125 -2.86 -7.41 -23.43
CA ASP A 125 -4.26 -6.97 -23.49
C ASP A 125 -4.43 -5.53 -22.97
N ALA A 126 -3.67 -5.12 -21.94
CA ALA A 126 -3.68 -3.74 -21.45
C ALA A 126 -3.20 -2.74 -22.51
N ARG A 127 -2.12 -3.06 -23.22
CA ARG A 127 -1.59 -2.21 -24.31
C ARG A 127 -2.56 -2.13 -25.49
N GLU A 128 -3.19 -3.23 -25.89
CA GLU A 128 -4.22 -3.25 -26.94
C GLU A 128 -5.40 -2.34 -26.61
N ARG A 129 -5.66 -2.11 -25.32
CA ARG A 129 -6.71 -1.21 -24.81
C ARG A 129 -6.24 0.21 -24.50
N GLU A 130 -5.02 0.56 -24.85
CA GLU A 130 -4.42 1.88 -24.63
C GLU A 130 -4.29 2.28 -23.13
N LEU A 131 -4.10 1.31 -22.24
CA LEU A 131 -3.75 1.56 -20.84
C LEU A 131 -2.26 1.91 -20.74
N LEU A 132 -1.91 2.74 -19.75
CA LEU A 132 -0.52 2.90 -19.32
C LEU A 132 -0.09 1.61 -18.63
N THR A 133 0.97 0.97 -19.14
CA THR A 133 1.41 -0.31 -18.61
C THR A 133 2.67 -0.18 -17.77
N ILE A 134 2.62 -0.73 -16.54
CA ILE A 134 3.73 -0.78 -15.59
C ILE A 134 3.93 -2.23 -15.18
N ALA A 135 5.18 -2.68 -15.09
CA ALA A 135 5.51 -4.03 -14.66
C ALA A 135 6.60 -4.04 -13.60
N LEU A 136 6.40 -4.86 -12.56
CA LEU A 136 7.38 -5.18 -11.52
C LEU A 136 7.69 -6.68 -11.63
N THR A 137 8.96 -7.05 -11.88
CA THR A 137 9.38 -8.45 -12.03
C THR A 137 10.70 -8.72 -11.29
N GLY A 138 11.01 -9.99 -11.05
CA GLY A 138 12.32 -10.45 -10.58
C GLY A 138 13.34 -10.59 -11.70
N ALA A 139 14.50 -11.15 -11.36
CA ALA A 139 15.61 -11.33 -12.29
C ALA A 139 15.22 -12.12 -13.53
N GLY A 140 15.78 -11.74 -14.68
CA GLY A 140 15.49 -12.35 -15.98
C GLY A 140 14.15 -11.92 -16.60
N GLY A 141 13.35 -11.09 -15.91
CA GLY A 141 12.13 -10.51 -16.47
C GLY A 141 12.47 -9.56 -17.64
N ASN A 142 11.63 -9.60 -18.66
CA ASN A 142 11.69 -8.67 -19.81
C ASN A 142 10.25 -8.34 -20.26
N PRO A 143 9.43 -7.77 -19.36
CA PRO A 143 8.05 -7.47 -19.68
C PRO A 143 7.94 -6.36 -20.73
N ARG A 144 7.01 -6.52 -21.67
CA ARG A 144 6.67 -5.47 -22.64
C ARG A 144 5.68 -4.51 -22.00
N ALA A 145 6.18 -3.52 -21.28
CA ALA A 145 5.42 -2.46 -20.65
C ALA A 145 6.01 -1.09 -20.98
N ASP A 146 5.24 -0.02 -20.78
CA ASP A 146 5.73 1.36 -20.93
C ASP A 146 6.80 1.65 -19.88
N HIS A 147 6.59 1.15 -18.66
CA HIS A 147 7.56 1.16 -17.56
C HIS A 147 7.79 -0.26 -17.05
N ALA A 148 9.01 -0.76 -17.14
CA ALA A 148 9.40 -2.07 -16.67
C ALA A 148 10.49 -1.96 -15.61
N PHE A 149 10.20 -2.42 -14.40
CA PHE A 149 11.10 -2.40 -13.25
C PHE A 149 11.49 -3.83 -12.90
N VAL A 150 12.79 -4.15 -13.00
CA VAL A 150 13.30 -5.49 -12.82
C VAL A 150 14.22 -5.53 -11.61
N VAL A 151 13.81 -6.27 -10.58
CA VAL A 151 14.62 -6.48 -9.38
C VAL A 151 15.71 -7.52 -9.68
N GLY A 152 16.98 -7.18 -9.43
CA GLY A 152 18.14 -8.01 -9.72
C GLY A 152 18.35 -9.16 -8.72
N SER A 153 17.30 -9.93 -8.39
CA SER A 153 17.36 -11.06 -7.47
C SER A 153 16.52 -12.24 -7.95
N ASP A 154 17.01 -13.47 -7.72
CA ASP A 154 16.28 -14.72 -7.93
C ASP A 154 15.56 -15.21 -6.66
N ASP A 155 15.79 -14.53 -5.52
CA ASP A 155 15.14 -14.84 -4.24
C ASP A 155 13.78 -14.14 -4.21
N PRO A 156 12.65 -14.88 -4.23
CA PRO A 156 11.32 -14.29 -4.32
C PRO A 156 11.00 -13.37 -3.14
N PHE A 157 11.50 -13.63 -1.94
CA PHE A 157 11.31 -12.76 -0.78
C PHE A 157 12.04 -11.43 -0.93
N VAL A 158 13.28 -11.46 -1.42
CA VAL A 158 14.03 -10.23 -1.73
C VAL A 158 13.33 -9.43 -2.82
N VAL A 159 12.84 -10.11 -3.85
CA VAL A 159 12.10 -9.48 -4.96
C VAL A 159 10.84 -8.81 -4.43
N GLN A 160 10.01 -9.52 -3.65
CA GLN A 160 8.78 -8.99 -3.07
C GLN A 160 9.06 -7.76 -2.20
N GLU A 161 10.02 -7.83 -1.27
CA GLU A 161 10.35 -6.72 -0.38
C GLU A 161 10.84 -5.46 -1.13
N VAL A 162 11.57 -5.63 -2.25
CA VAL A 162 11.99 -4.52 -3.12
C VAL A 162 10.80 -3.97 -3.90
N GLN A 163 9.93 -4.84 -4.41
CA GLN A 163 8.71 -4.44 -5.12
C GLN A 163 7.74 -3.71 -4.19
N GLU A 164 7.62 -4.15 -2.94
CA GLU A 164 6.81 -3.47 -1.92
C GLU A 164 7.30 -2.03 -1.70
N THR A 165 8.60 -1.84 -1.53
CA THR A 165 9.18 -0.50 -1.48
C THR A 165 8.91 0.29 -2.77
N ALA A 166 9.01 -0.34 -3.95
CA ALA A 166 8.78 0.31 -5.22
C ALA A 166 7.32 0.78 -5.39
N TYR A 167 6.32 -0.05 -5.06
CA TYR A 167 4.93 0.37 -5.22
C TYR A 167 4.48 1.36 -4.13
N HIS A 168 5.05 1.33 -2.93
CA HIS A 168 4.86 2.40 -1.95
C HIS A 168 5.44 3.74 -2.45
N VAL A 169 6.64 3.70 -3.03
CA VAL A 169 7.26 4.88 -3.65
C VAL A 169 6.41 5.41 -4.80
N LEU A 170 5.89 4.54 -5.67
CA LEU A 170 4.97 4.93 -6.75
C LEU A 170 3.73 5.62 -6.17
N TRP A 171 3.07 5.01 -5.18
CA TRP A 171 1.90 5.58 -4.52
C TRP A 171 2.18 6.95 -3.89
N GLU A 172 3.27 7.07 -3.12
CA GLU A 172 3.64 8.31 -2.47
C GLU A 172 3.93 9.43 -3.46
N LEU A 173 4.71 9.13 -4.50
CA LEU A 173 5.22 10.13 -5.44
C LEU A 173 4.21 10.53 -6.51
N VAL A 174 3.24 9.68 -6.83
CA VAL A 174 2.07 10.08 -7.63
C VAL A 174 1.36 11.27 -6.99
N HIS A 175 1.23 11.28 -5.66
CA HIS A 175 0.56 12.36 -4.96
C HIS A 175 1.33 13.69 -4.99
N VAL A 176 2.65 13.67 -5.16
CA VAL A 176 3.46 14.88 -5.31
C VAL A 176 3.00 15.68 -6.52
N PHE A 177 2.72 15.02 -7.64
CA PHE A 177 2.31 15.72 -8.86
C PHE A 177 0.92 16.36 -8.76
N PHE A 178 0.03 15.87 -7.88
CA PHE A 178 -1.26 16.55 -7.63
C PHE A 178 -1.10 17.88 -6.88
N GLU A 179 0.01 18.07 -6.20
CA GLU A 179 0.34 19.34 -5.55
C GLU A 179 0.96 20.34 -6.53
N HIS A 180 1.31 19.88 -7.75
CA HIS A 180 1.80 20.68 -8.88
C HIS A 180 0.86 20.59 -10.09
N PRO A 181 -0.39 21.09 -10.01
CA PRO A 181 -1.40 20.88 -11.04
C PRO A 181 -1.00 21.41 -12.42
N GLY A 182 -0.09 22.39 -12.50
CA GLY A 182 0.45 22.92 -13.76
C GLY A 182 1.30 21.90 -14.55
N LEU A 183 1.69 20.76 -13.94
CA LEU A 183 2.41 19.66 -14.59
C LEU A 183 1.47 18.55 -15.12
N LEU A 184 0.16 18.65 -14.84
CA LEU A 184 -0.83 17.61 -15.14
C LEU A 184 -1.74 18.04 -16.31
N ASP A 185 -1.26 18.59 -17.40
CA ASP A 185 -2.02 19.05 -18.58
C ASP A 185 -3.55 19.20 -18.35
N GLU A 186 -4.08 20.43 -18.33
CA GLU A 186 -5.48 20.77 -18.06
C GLU A 186 -5.98 20.28 -16.67
N ALA A 187 -5.56 20.98 -15.63
CA ALA A 187 -6.04 20.72 -14.27
C ALA A 187 -7.56 20.91 -14.19
N CYS A 188 -8.25 19.82 -13.91
CA CYS A 188 -9.64 19.85 -13.45
C CYS A 188 -9.70 20.74 -12.19
N ILE A 189 -10.47 21.82 -12.25
CA ILE A 189 -10.59 22.81 -11.15
C ILE A 189 -11.07 22.14 -9.86
N THR A 190 -11.92 21.11 -9.98
CA THR A 190 -12.65 20.48 -8.87
C THR A 190 -12.08 19.13 -8.44
N CYS A 191 -11.06 18.60 -9.12
CA CYS A 191 -10.50 17.27 -8.86
C CYS A 191 -9.51 17.24 -7.68
N GLY A 192 -9.25 18.35 -7.00
CA GLY A 192 -8.45 18.39 -5.77
C GLY A 192 -9.22 17.89 -4.55
N ASP A 193 -8.51 17.42 -3.51
CA ASP A 193 -9.12 16.94 -2.24
C ASP A 193 -9.78 18.05 -1.41
N ILE A 194 -9.64 19.30 -1.81
CA ILE A 194 -10.24 20.46 -1.14
C ILE A 194 -11.32 21.03 -2.07
N ALA A 195 -12.50 21.22 -1.52
CA ALA A 195 -13.55 21.94 -2.23
C ALA A 195 -13.06 23.35 -2.62
N VAL A 196 -13.23 23.71 -3.89
CA VAL A 196 -12.65 24.91 -4.49
C VAL A 196 -13.75 25.90 -4.80
N GLN A 197 -13.57 27.15 -4.38
CA GLN A 197 -14.43 28.23 -4.82
C GLN A 197 -14.11 28.62 -6.27
N ALA A 198 -15.14 28.60 -7.11
CA ALA A 198 -15.05 29.02 -8.50
C ALA A 198 -16.27 29.84 -8.91
N ARG A 199 -16.11 30.68 -9.92
CA ARG A 199 -17.20 31.53 -10.43
C ARG A 199 -17.96 30.85 -11.54
N VAL A 200 -19.28 30.89 -11.47
CA VAL A 200 -20.16 30.41 -12.55
C VAL A 200 -20.12 31.39 -13.71
N VAL A 201 -19.66 30.91 -14.88
CA VAL A 201 -19.55 31.71 -16.09
C VAL A 201 -20.54 31.30 -17.19
N ALA A 202 -21.17 30.13 -17.05
CA ALA A 202 -22.29 29.70 -17.90
C ALA A 202 -23.17 28.68 -17.15
N LEU A 203 -24.45 28.60 -17.50
CA LEU A 203 -25.42 27.64 -16.97
C LEU A 203 -26.24 27.03 -18.11
N VAL A 204 -26.28 25.70 -18.19
CA VAL A 204 -27.01 24.97 -19.21
C VAL A 204 -27.56 23.67 -18.59
N ASN A 205 -28.90 23.55 -18.53
CA ASN A 205 -29.61 22.31 -18.18
C ASN A 205 -29.06 21.57 -16.91
N GLY A 206 -28.91 22.29 -15.78
CA GLY A 206 -28.45 21.69 -14.53
C GLY A 206 -26.91 21.51 -14.43
N THR A 207 -26.17 22.01 -15.40
CA THR A 207 -24.72 22.04 -15.40
C THR A 207 -24.22 23.48 -15.46
N ALA A 208 -23.29 23.84 -14.58
CA ALA A 208 -22.59 25.13 -14.60
C ALA A 208 -21.22 24.97 -15.24
N THR A 209 -20.82 25.92 -16.06
CA THR A 209 -19.39 26.13 -16.37
C THR A 209 -18.85 27.07 -15.33
N ILE A 210 -17.87 26.61 -14.57
CA ILE A 210 -17.16 27.40 -13.58
C ILE A 210 -15.80 27.86 -14.12
N GLU A 211 -15.31 28.99 -13.61
CA GLU A 211 -14.00 29.53 -13.96
C GLU A 211 -13.21 29.87 -12.68
N LYS A 212 -11.95 29.47 -12.66
CA LYS A 212 -10.98 29.83 -11.63
C LYS A 212 -9.59 29.93 -12.26
N ASP A 213 -8.89 31.02 -12.02
CA ASP A 213 -7.50 31.27 -12.46
C ASP A 213 -7.31 31.08 -13.99
N GLY A 214 -8.37 31.35 -14.78
CA GLY A 214 -8.38 31.22 -16.23
C GLY A 214 -8.72 29.83 -16.77
N ALA A 215 -8.81 28.82 -15.91
CA ALA A 215 -9.29 27.48 -16.26
C ALA A 215 -10.83 27.40 -16.17
N ARG A 216 -11.45 26.59 -17.01
CA ARG A 216 -12.89 26.37 -17.05
C ARG A 216 -13.24 24.90 -16.95
N GLU A 217 -14.27 24.59 -16.19
CA GLU A 217 -14.75 23.23 -15.99
C GLU A 217 -16.29 23.19 -15.94
N GLN A 218 -16.88 22.07 -16.36
CA GLN A 218 -18.31 21.81 -16.19
C GLN A 218 -18.56 21.04 -14.91
N VAL A 219 -19.46 21.56 -14.06
CA VAL A 219 -19.86 20.93 -12.79
C VAL A 219 -21.36 20.78 -12.71
N ALA A 220 -21.83 19.69 -12.09
CA ALA A 220 -23.22 19.51 -11.78
C ALA A 220 -23.64 20.46 -10.65
N VAL A 221 -24.80 21.09 -10.75
CA VAL A 221 -25.33 22.01 -9.74
C VAL A 221 -26.62 21.50 -9.08
N ASP A 222 -26.96 20.23 -9.27
CA ASP A 222 -28.19 19.61 -8.78
C ASP A 222 -28.31 19.61 -7.24
N LEU A 223 -27.22 19.77 -6.52
CA LEU A 223 -27.19 19.84 -5.05
C LEU A 223 -27.33 21.26 -4.50
N VAL A 224 -27.34 22.28 -5.36
CA VAL A 224 -27.40 23.70 -4.96
C VAL A 224 -28.56 24.38 -5.61
N GLU A 225 -29.47 24.93 -4.80
CA GLU A 225 -30.62 25.64 -5.29
C GLU A 225 -30.26 27.05 -5.82
N ASP A 226 -30.96 27.48 -6.87
CA ASP A 226 -30.93 28.86 -7.40
C ASP A 226 -29.52 29.38 -7.79
N VAL A 227 -28.71 28.53 -8.40
CA VAL A 227 -27.40 28.96 -8.92
C VAL A 227 -27.59 29.90 -10.11
N GLU A 228 -26.97 31.09 -10.07
CA GLU A 228 -27.03 32.11 -11.10
C GLU A 228 -25.65 32.38 -11.72
N LEU A 229 -25.67 33.01 -12.89
CA LEU A 229 -24.46 33.44 -13.58
C LEU A 229 -23.72 34.49 -12.75
N GLY A 230 -22.43 34.26 -12.49
CA GLY A 230 -21.61 35.15 -11.65
C GLY A 230 -21.48 34.71 -10.20
N ASP A 231 -22.27 33.75 -9.75
CA ASP A 231 -22.17 33.22 -8.39
C ASP A 231 -20.81 32.58 -8.11
N LEU A 232 -20.40 32.64 -6.86
CA LEU A 232 -19.31 31.83 -6.35
C LEU A 232 -19.87 30.54 -5.77
N VAL A 233 -19.44 29.42 -6.31
CA VAL A 233 -19.85 28.08 -5.85
C VAL A 233 -18.64 27.34 -5.30
N LEU A 234 -18.83 26.64 -4.20
CA LEU A 234 -17.85 25.70 -3.67
C LEU A 234 -18.03 24.37 -4.37
N CYS A 235 -17.04 23.94 -5.15
CA CYS A 235 -17.09 22.74 -5.97
C CYS A 235 -16.07 21.69 -5.52
N HIS A 236 -16.45 20.42 -5.63
CA HIS A 236 -15.56 19.30 -5.41
C HIS A 236 -15.97 18.13 -6.31
N ALA A 237 -15.00 17.45 -6.91
CA ALA A 237 -15.19 16.27 -7.75
C ALA A 237 -16.30 16.44 -8.81
N GLY A 238 -16.29 17.56 -9.52
CA GLY A 238 -17.26 17.83 -10.62
C GLY A 238 -18.66 18.23 -10.16
N VAL A 239 -18.88 18.51 -8.86
CA VAL A 239 -20.19 18.88 -8.29
C VAL A 239 -20.07 20.15 -7.46
N ALA A 240 -21.04 21.07 -7.61
CA ALA A 240 -21.18 22.18 -6.69
C ALA A 240 -21.85 21.72 -5.39
N LEU A 241 -21.21 21.99 -4.25
CA LEU A 241 -21.65 21.58 -2.91
C LEU A 241 -22.42 22.67 -2.18
N SER A 242 -22.06 23.93 -2.40
CA SER A 242 -22.72 25.09 -1.80
C SER A 242 -22.52 26.34 -2.65
N ARG A 243 -23.39 27.31 -2.44
CA ARG A 243 -23.32 28.66 -3.05
C ARG A 243 -22.97 29.66 -1.97
N GLU A 244 -21.97 30.49 -2.22
CA GLU A 244 -21.72 31.69 -1.43
C GLU A 244 -22.22 32.92 -2.17
N LYS A 245 -23.07 33.69 -1.50
CA LYS A 245 -23.48 35.01 -2.01
C LYS A 245 -22.28 35.92 -2.03
N ALA A 246 -22.01 36.57 -3.13
CA ALA A 246 -20.94 37.54 -3.28
C ALA A 246 -21.05 38.62 -2.18
N SER A 247 -20.31 38.49 -1.10
CA SER A 247 -20.10 39.56 -0.12
C SER A 247 -19.06 40.51 -0.69
N THR A 248 -19.45 41.78 -0.78
CA THR A 248 -18.60 42.88 -1.22
C THR A 248 -17.62 43.29 -0.11
N THR A 249 -16.78 42.40 0.34
CA THR A 249 -15.64 42.75 1.22
C THR A 249 -14.41 41.94 0.81
N SER A 250 -13.45 42.68 0.26
CA SER A 250 -12.10 42.20 0.05
C SER A 250 -11.46 41.91 1.42
N GLU A 251 -11.48 40.65 1.83
CA GLU A 251 -10.60 40.17 2.89
C GLU A 251 -9.34 39.59 2.28
N ALA A 252 -8.22 40.08 2.79
CA ALA A 252 -6.88 39.66 2.43
C ALA A 252 -6.73 38.14 2.61
N ALA A 253 -6.13 37.50 1.63
CA ALA A 253 -5.79 36.08 1.69
C ALA A 253 -5.06 35.75 3.00
N GLU A 254 -5.66 34.88 3.81
CA GLU A 254 -4.93 34.26 4.92
C GLU A 254 -3.72 33.49 4.37
N PRO A 255 -2.58 33.52 5.06
CA PRO A 255 -1.42 32.74 4.62
C PRO A 255 -1.82 31.27 4.54
N ARG A 256 -1.54 30.64 3.40
CA ARG A 256 -1.71 29.22 3.18
C ARG A 256 -1.14 28.47 4.39
N ARG A 257 -1.97 27.70 5.09
CA ARG A 257 -1.47 26.72 6.06
C ARG A 257 -0.60 25.75 5.26
N ALA A 258 0.62 25.53 5.74
CA ALA A 258 1.53 24.54 5.15
C ALA A 258 0.78 23.22 4.96
N SER A 259 0.89 22.61 3.78
CA SER A 259 0.31 21.32 3.49
C SER A 259 0.84 20.29 4.51
N PRO A 260 0.03 19.35 5.02
CA PRO A 260 0.54 18.25 5.83
C PRO A 260 1.66 17.45 5.15
N SER A 261 1.71 17.48 3.81
CA SER A 261 2.77 16.87 3.00
C SER A 261 4.07 17.70 2.97
N ALA A 262 4.06 18.98 3.29
CA ALA A 262 5.25 19.84 3.31
C ALA A 262 6.33 19.35 4.30
N PHE A 263 5.93 18.65 5.36
CA PHE A 263 6.88 18.02 6.29
C PHE A 263 7.63 16.84 5.64
N LEU A 264 6.93 16.05 4.81
CA LEU A 264 7.50 14.88 4.13
C LEU A 264 8.21 15.26 2.83
N TYR A 265 7.81 16.38 2.23
CA TYR A 265 8.30 16.86 0.95
C TYR A 265 8.53 18.38 1.02
N PRO A 266 9.66 18.85 1.57
CA PRO A 266 9.93 20.30 1.73
C PRO A 266 9.90 21.11 0.42
N PHE A 267 10.10 20.45 -0.72
CA PHE A 267 10.08 21.05 -2.05
C PHE A 267 8.67 21.41 -2.55
N LEU A 268 7.60 20.89 -1.92
CA LEU A 268 6.22 21.19 -2.32
C LEU A 268 5.81 22.64 -2.04
N ASP A 269 6.53 23.36 -1.20
CA ASP A 269 6.30 24.77 -0.95
C ASP A 269 6.92 25.69 -2.02
N SER A 270 7.65 25.12 -3.01
CA SER A 270 8.19 25.88 -4.14
C SER A 270 7.11 26.09 -5.21
N GLU A 271 7.09 27.27 -5.83
CA GLU A 271 6.26 27.56 -7.03
C GLU A 271 6.87 26.94 -8.31
N GLU A 272 7.68 25.89 -8.16
CA GLU A 272 8.41 25.26 -9.25
C GLU A 272 7.42 24.67 -10.28
N ARG A 273 7.48 25.16 -11.51
CA ARG A 273 6.68 24.71 -12.64
C ARG A 273 7.52 23.95 -13.68
N ASP A 274 8.81 23.80 -13.43
CA ASP A 274 9.71 23.05 -14.29
C ASP A 274 9.60 21.54 -13.98
N LEU A 275 9.04 20.78 -14.93
CA LEU A 275 8.87 19.34 -14.81
C LEU A 275 10.21 18.63 -14.52
N GLU A 276 11.31 19.07 -15.16
CA GLU A 276 12.62 18.44 -14.96
C GLU A 276 13.13 18.63 -13.52
N ALA A 277 12.90 19.78 -12.92
CA ALA A 277 13.27 20.04 -11.54
C ALA A 277 12.47 19.15 -10.57
N VAL A 278 11.14 19.07 -10.76
CA VAL A 278 10.27 18.21 -9.93
C VAL A 278 10.63 16.73 -10.10
N LEU A 279 10.90 16.27 -11.33
CA LEU A 279 11.34 14.88 -11.57
C LEU A 279 12.69 14.57 -10.91
N ALA A 280 13.62 15.53 -10.88
CA ALA A 280 14.92 15.35 -10.20
C ALA A 280 14.74 15.25 -8.68
N GLU A 281 13.88 16.07 -8.08
CA GLU A 281 13.59 16.02 -6.66
C GLU A 281 12.85 14.75 -6.26
N VAL A 282 11.86 14.32 -7.04
CA VAL A 282 11.17 13.04 -6.89
C VAL A 282 12.16 11.88 -6.95
N SER A 283 13.12 11.91 -7.88
CA SER A 283 14.19 10.91 -7.97
C SER A 283 15.05 10.88 -6.70
N SER A 284 15.44 12.06 -6.18
CA SER A 284 16.21 12.16 -4.93
C SER A 284 15.41 11.63 -3.73
N SER A 285 14.12 11.95 -3.65
CA SER A 285 13.23 11.45 -2.62
C SER A 285 13.10 9.92 -2.65
N THR A 286 13.08 9.30 -3.84
CA THR A 286 13.08 7.84 -4.00
C THR A 286 14.28 7.20 -3.30
N LEU A 287 15.48 7.77 -3.47
CA LEU A 287 16.69 7.26 -2.79
C LEU A 287 16.67 7.46 -1.28
N GLU A 288 16.10 8.56 -0.81
CA GLU A 288 15.96 8.83 0.63
C GLU A 288 15.04 7.80 1.29
N LYS A 289 13.91 7.51 0.67
CA LYS A 289 12.95 6.49 1.12
C LYS A 289 13.57 5.09 1.19
N GLY A 290 14.40 4.72 0.23
CA GLY A 290 15.17 3.48 0.28
C GLY A 290 16.15 3.42 1.45
N ARG A 291 16.81 4.53 1.81
CA ARG A 291 17.69 4.61 2.99
C ARG A 291 16.91 4.47 4.29
N GLU A 292 15.72 5.08 4.39
CA GLU A 292 14.82 4.93 5.54
C GLU A 292 14.40 3.47 5.73
N ALA A 293 13.92 2.81 4.67
CA ALA A 293 13.56 1.39 4.69
C ALA A 293 14.73 0.52 5.13
N THR A 294 15.91 0.74 4.58
CA THR A 294 17.15 0.06 4.96
C THR A 294 17.50 0.26 6.44
N SER A 295 17.34 1.48 6.96
CA SER A 295 17.62 1.78 8.37
C SER A 295 16.72 1.00 9.32
N LEU A 296 15.42 0.91 9.01
CA LEU A 296 14.46 0.16 9.82
C LEU A 296 14.73 -1.36 9.78
N ARG A 297 15.05 -1.89 8.60
CA ARG A 297 15.42 -3.31 8.44
C ARG A 297 16.67 -3.69 9.24
N LYS A 298 17.65 -2.78 9.39
CA LYS A 298 18.83 -2.97 10.24
C LYS A 298 18.53 -2.99 11.72
N GLY A 299 17.49 -2.28 12.13
CA GLY A 299 17.09 -2.16 13.54
C GLY A 299 16.39 -3.39 14.12
N VAL A 300 16.11 -4.44 13.31
CA VAL A 300 15.37 -5.62 13.79
C VAL A 300 16.21 -6.46 14.74
N ASP A 301 15.57 -6.98 15.80
CA ASP A 301 16.21 -7.86 16.79
C ASP A 301 16.35 -9.28 16.25
N ILE A 302 17.52 -9.59 15.71
CA ILE A 302 17.85 -10.88 15.09
C ILE A 302 17.77 -12.04 16.09
N GLU A 303 18.13 -11.82 17.36
CA GLU A 303 18.06 -12.87 18.39
C GLU A 303 16.61 -13.20 18.74
N ALA A 304 15.77 -12.17 18.87
CA ALA A 304 14.33 -12.36 19.08
C ALA A 304 13.67 -13.07 17.89
N ILE A 305 14.03 -12.71 16.64
CA ILE A 305 13.55 -13.41 15.43
C ILE A 305 13.94 -14.89 15.46
N GLY A 306 15.20 -15.19 15.78
CA GLY A 306 15.69 -16.56 15.91
C GLY A 306 14.92 -17.35 16.96
N ALA A 307 14.69 -16.76 18.13
CA ALA A 307 13.93 -17.39 19.23
C ALA A 307 12.47 -17.65 18.84
N CYS A 308 11.80 -16.68 18.25
CA CYS A 308 10.42 -16.80 17.79
C CYS A 308 10.29 -17.86 16.70
N GLY A 309 11.13 -17.81 15.65
CA GLY A 309 11.09 -18.79 14.55
C GLY A 309 11.25 -20.23 15.04
N HIS A 310 12.16 -20.48 15.98
CA HIS A 310 12.33 -21.80 16.60
C HIS A 310 11.10 -22.22 17.43
N ALA A 311 10.48 -21.28 18.16
CA ALA A 311 9.27 -21.56 18.93
C ALA A 311 8.10 -21.91 18.02
N VAL A 312 7.91 -21.15 16.92
CA VAL A 312 6.90 -21.43 15.90
C VAL A 312 7.15 -22.80 15.25
N ARG A 313 8.39 -23.07 14.80
CA ARG A 313 8.75 -24.37 14.23
C ARG A 313 8.42 -25.54 15.16
N ALA A 314 8.75 -25.42 16.43
CA ALA A 314 8.44 -26.44 17.41
C ALA A 314 6.93 -26.73 17.52
N ARG A 315 6.07 -25.69 17.46
CA ARG A 315 4.61 -25.87 17.44
C ARG A 315 4.15 -26.60 16.18
N LEU A 316 4.67 -26.22 15.02
CA LEU A 316 4.36 -26.81 13.72
C LEU A 316 4.77 -28.29 13.63
N GLU A 317 5.96 -28.64 14.14
CA GLU A 317 6.46 -30.03 14.21
C GLU A 317 5.58 -30.92 15.12
N HIS A 318 4.90 -30.33 16.11
CA HIS A 318 3.95 -31.01 16.98
C HIS A 318 2.50 -30.97 16.45
N GLY A 319 2.28 -30.60 15.18
CA GLY A 319 0.97 -30.61 14.54
C GLY A 319 0.13 -29.35 14.72
N GLY A 320 0.70 -28.28 15.27
CA GLY A 320 0.10 -26.95 15.31
C GLY A 320 0.02 -26.32 13.92
N ARG A 321 -0.74 -25.22 13.82
CA ARG A 321 -0.93 -24.40 12.61
C ARG A 321 -0.66 -22.95 12.95
N VAL A 322 -0.32 -22.14 11.95
CA VAL A 322 -0.29 -20.70 12.07
C VAL A 322 -1.64 -20.10 11.64
N LEU A 323 -2.22 -19.25 12.49
CA LEU A 323 -3.38 -18.43 12.16
C LEU A 323 -2.91 -16.97 12.14
N ALA A 324 -2.82 -16.39 10.94
CA ALA A 324 -2.31 -15.04 10.71
C ALA A 324 -3.46 -14.05 10.51
N PHE A 325 -3.33 -12.83 11.03
CA PHE A 325 -4.35 -11.79 10.91
C PHE A 325 -3.78 -10.38 11.07
N GLY A 326 -4.43 -9.43 10.40
CA GLY A 326 -4.13 -8.01 10.38
C GLY A 326 -5.20 -7.24 9.61
N ASN A 327 -5.09 -5.92 9.52
CA ASN A 327 -6.03 -5.04 8.83
C ASN A 327 -5.35 -4.32 7.65
N GLY A 328 -6.09 -4.03 6.57
CA GLY A 328 -5.57 -3.29 5.42
C GLY A 328 -4.32 -3.95 4.82
N GLY A 329 -3.24 -3.22 4.63
CA GLY A 329 -1.95 -3.76 4.20
C GLY A 329 -1.41 -4.86 5.14
N SER A 330 -1.59 -4.75 6.45
CA SER A 330 -1.25 -5.83 7.38
C SER A 330 -2.12 -7.09 7.22
N ALA A 331 -3.28 -7.00 6.56
CA ALA A 331 -4.06 -8.19 6.17
C ALA A 331 -3.40 -8.91 4.98
N THR A 332 -2.87 -8.17 4.02
CA THR A 332 -2.10 -8.75 2.90
C THR A 332 -0.80 -9.36 3.39
N ASP A 333 -0.07 -8.73 4.33
CA ASP A 333 1.09 -9.34 4.99
C ASP A 333 0.76 -10.67 5.69
N ALA A 334 -0.39 -10.73 6.37
CA ALA A 334 -0.86 -11.97 7.02
C ALA A 334 -1.24 -13.05 5.98
N GLN A 335 -1.75 -12.64 4.81
CA GLN A 335 -2.03 -13.55 3.69
C GLN A 335 -0.75 -14.11 3.09
N ASP A 336 0.27 -13.25 2.87
CA ASP A 336 1.59 -13.63 2.37
C ASP A 336 2.28 -14.61 3.31
N ALA A 337 2.39 -14.27 4.58
CA ALA A 337 3.00 -15.14 5.57
C ALA A 337 2.33 -16.52 5.64
N ALA A 338 1.00 -16.57 5.49
CA ALA A 338 0.28 -17.84 5.48
C ALA A 338 0.49 -18.63 4.16
N ALA A 339 0.52 -17.95 3.01
CA ALA A 339 0.77 -18.56 1.71
C ALA A 339 2.18 -19.14 1.63
N ASP A 340 3.16 -18.43 2.11
CA ASP A 340 4.56 -18.85 2.14
C ASP A 340 4.80 -20.06 3.07
N LEU A 341 4.13 -20.08 4.23
CA LEU A 341 4.15 -21.27 5.10
C LEU A 341 3.55 -22.47 4.41
N LEU A 342 2.42 -22.30 3.70
CA LEU A 342 1.79 -23.36 2.94
C LEU A 342 2.69 -23.86 1.80
N ALA A 343 3.35 -22.97 1.07
CA ALA A 343 4.31 -23.33 0.02
C ALA A 343 5.50 -24.13 0.57
N ARG A 344 5.92 -23.88 1.81
CA ARG A 344 6.95 -24.63 2.54
C ARG A 344 6.42 -25.91 3.22
N GLY A 345 5.15 -26.28 2.98
CA GLY A 345 4.52 -27.49 3.52
C GLY A 345 4.00 -27.35 4.96
N TRP A 346 4.01 -26.17 5.56
CA TRP A 346 3.48 -25.92 6.89
C TRP A 346 2.01 -25.48 6.85
N PRO A 347 1.15 -25.98 7.75
CA PRO A 347 -0.26 -25.59 7.78
C PRO A 347 -0.43 -24.17 8.31
N ALA A 348 -1.03 -23.29 7.51
CA ALA A 348 -1.33 -21.92 7.89
C ALA A 348 -2.69 -21.46 7.34
N ILE A 349 -3.30 -20.49 7.99
CA ILE A 349 -4.60 -19.88 7.64
C ILE A 349 -4.46 -18.37 7.83
N ALA A 350 -4.77 -17.58 6.78
CA ALA A 350 -4.97 -16.15 6.93
C ALA A 350 -6.45 -15.85 7.20
N LEU A 351 -6.77 -15.31 8.37
CA LEU A 351 -8.15 -15.02 8.78
C LEU A 351 -8.82 -13.93 7.93
N PRO A 352 -8.11 -12.97 7.32
CA PRO A 352 -8.72 -11.98 6.43
C PRO A 352 -9.23 -12.55 5.09
N ASN A 353 -8.86 -13.79 4.72
CA ASN A 353 -9.20 -14.36 3.40
C ASN A 353 -10.69 -14.61 3.21
N ASP A 354 -11.43 -14.91 4.26
CA ASP A 354 -12.85 -15.16 4.17
C ASP A 354 -13.66 -13.87 4.35
N VAL A 355 -13.81 -13.12 3.26
CA VAL A 355 -14.56 -11.86 3.23
C VAL A 355 -16.01 -12.06 3.69
N ALA A 356 -16.64 -13.22 3.41
CA ALA A 356 -17.99 -13.51 3.85
C ALA A 356 -18.06 -13.58 5.38
N THR A 357 -17.13 -14.30 6.01
CA THR A 357 -17.03 -14.36 7.48
C THR A 357 -16.68 -13.00 8.09
N VAL A 358 -15.71 -12.27 7.53
CA VAL A 358 -15.32 -10.92 8.02
C VAL A 358 -16.51 -9.97 7.99
N THR A 359 -17.24 -9.93 6.86
CA THR A 359 -18.40 -9.02 6.71
C THR A 359 -19.59 -9.45 7.57
N ALA A 360 -19.88 -10.74 7.69
CA ALA A 360 -20.95 -11.26 8.55
C ALA A 360 -20.69 -10.92 10.03
N VAL A 361 -19.48 -11.22 10.52
CA VAL A 361 -19.12 -10.90 11.91
C VAL A 361 -19.08 -9.39 12.14
N GLY A 362 -18.54 -8.64 11.19
CA GLY A 362 -18.52 -7.17 11.26
C GLY A 362 -19.92 -6.56 11.36
N ASN A 363 -20.90 -7.10 10.63
CA ASN A 363 -22.28 -6.65 10.67
C ASN A 363 -23.01 -7.06 11.96
N ASP A 364 -22.85 -8.32 12.41
CA ASP A 364 -23.68 -8.91 13.45
C ASP A 364 -23.11 -8.72 14.86
N VAL A 365 -21.79 -8.67 14.99
CA VAL A 365 -21.07 -8.65 16.28
C VAL A 365 -20.20 -7.42 16.45
N GLY A 366 -19.85 -6.76 15.36
CA GLY A 366 -18.96 -5.60 15.31
C GLY A 366 -17.55 -5.96 14.83
N PHE A 367 -16.91 -4.99 14.17
CA PHE A 367 -15.60 -5.17 13.53
C PHE A 367 -14.49 -5.53 14.54
N ASP A 368 -14.61 -5.09 15.78
CA ASP A 368 -13.66 -5.42 16.86
C ASP A 368 -13.55 -6.92 17.15
N ASN A 369 -14.49 -7.73 16.66
CA ASN A 369 -14.55 -9.15 16.92
C ASN A 369 -14.24 -10.04 15.71
N VAL A 370 -13.94 -9.45 14.54
CA VAL A 370 -13.85 -10.22 13.27
C VAL A 370 -12.84 -11.35 13.32
N PHE A 371 -11.70 -11.19 13.97
CA PHE A 371 -10.68 -12.23 14.11
C PHE A 371 -10.90 -13.12 15.30
N ALA A 372 -11.26 -12.56 16.47
CA ALA A 372 -11.55 -13.34 17.66
C ALA A 372 -12.67 -14.38 17.43
N ARG A 373 -13.72 -13.99 16.71
CA ARG A 373 -14.84 -14.88 16.35
C ARG A 373 -14.41 -16.04 15.45
N GLN A 374 -13.43 -15.85 14.57
CA GLN A 374 -12.88 -16.91 13.74
C GLN A 374 -11.95 -17.84 14.56
N LEU A 375 -11.18 -17.32 15.51
CA LEU A 375 -10.33 -18.14 16.39
C LEU A 375 -11.16 -19.08 17.27
N ILE A 376 -12.36 -18.68 17.70
CA ILE A 376 -13.22 -19.50 18.54
C ILE A 376 -13.45 -20.93 17.98
N PRO A 377 -13.89 -21.14 16.75
CA PRO A 377 -14.07 -22.48 16.17
C PRO A 377 -12.80 -23.09 15.59
N LEU A 378 -11.82 -22.28 15.16
CA LEU A 378 -10.67 -22.77 14.40
C LEU A 378 -9.47 -23.15 15.28
N ALA A 379 -9.21 -22.35 16.34
CA ALA A 379 -7.98 -22.45 17.11
C ALA A 379 -7.94 -23.67 18.03
N ARG A 380 -6.76 -24.29 18.14
CA ARG A 380 -6.46 -25.42 19.01
C ARG A 380 -5.28 -25.08 19.92
N ALA A 381 -5.22 -25.70 21.07
CA ALA A 381 -4.03 -25.64 21.91
C ALA A 381 -2.80 -26.12 21.14
N GLY A 382 -1.75 -25.32 21.15
CA GLY A 382 -0.53 -25.60 20.39
C GLY A 382 -0.44 -24.94 19.01
N ASP A 383 -1.52 -24.36 18.49
CA ASP A 383 -1.48 -23.48 17.30
C ASP A 383 -0.69 -22.19 17.62
N VAL A 384 -0.38 -21.43 16.59
CA VAL A 384 0.31 -20.14 16.65
C VAL A 384 -0.63 -19.04 16.14
N ALA A 385 -0.74 -17.94 16.87
CA ALA A 385 -1.37 -16.71 16.42
C ALA A 385 -0.27 -15.74 15.96
N LEU A 386 -0.29 -15.35 14.70
CA LEU A 386 0.59 -14.34 14.12
C LEU A 386 -0.22 -13.08 13.82
N ALA A 387 -0.06 -12.05 14.63
CA ALA A 387 -0.73 -10.78 14.49
C ALA A 387 0.19 -9.75 13.82
N ILE A 388 -0.31 -9.01 12.82
CA ILE A 388 0.40 -7.91 12.18
C ILE A 388 -0.47 -6.65 12.30
N SER A 389 0.12 -5.57 12.84
CA SER A 389 -0.62 -4.31 13.05
C SER A 389 0.33 -3.12 13.13
N THR A 390 0.32 -2.23 12.15
CA THR A 390 1.17 -1.05 12.18
C THR A 390 1.01 -0.22 13.45
N SER A 391 -0.22 0.03 13.91
CA SER A 391 -0.47 0.84 15.11
C SER A 391 -0.29 0.11 16.44
N GLY A 392 -0.29 -1.22 16.45
CA GLY A 392 -0.33 -2.03 17.67
C GLY A 392 -1.55 -1.80 18.56
N SER A 393 -2.55 -1.05 18.11
CA SER A 393 -3.70 -0.63 18.92
C SER A 393 -5.06 -1.02 18.34
N SER A 394 -5.09 -1.74 17.23
CA SER A 394 -6.32 -2.20 16.56
C SER A 394 -7.15 -3.10 17.50
N PRO A 395 -8.38 -2.72 17.87
CA PRO A 395 -9.18 -3.47 18.87
C PRO A 395 -9.42 -4.93 18.48
N ASN A 396 -9.68 -5.21 17.20
CA ASN A 396 -9.90 -6.56 16.68
C ASN A 396 -8.65 -7.44 16.75
N VAL A 397 -7.45 -6.87 16.59
CA VAL A 397 -6.17 -7.59 16.72
C VAL A 397 -5.90 -7.91 18.18
N VAL A 398 -6.10 -6.95 19.08
CA VAL A 398 -5.97 -7.16 20.54
C VAL A 398 -6.94 -8.24 21.02
N ALA A 399 -8.23 -8.14 20.65
CA ALA A 399 -9.24 -9.14 21.04
C ALA A 399 -8.91 -10.54 20.51
N ALA A 400 -8.34 -10.64 19.32
CA ALA A 400 -7.91 -11.92 18.75
C ALA A 400 -6.72 -12.52 19.52
N LEU A 401 -5.73 -11.73 19.89
CA LEU A 401 -4.61 -12.20 20.73
C LEU A 401 -5.05 -12.64 22.12
N GLU A 402 -5.98 -11.91 22.74
CA GLU A 402 -6.59 -12.35 24.02
C GLU A 402 -7.32 -13.69 23.88
N GLU A 403 -8.05 -13.91 22.79
CA GLU A 403 -8.69 -15.19 22.52
C GLU A 403 -7.67 -16.29 22.22
N ALA A 404 -6.59 -15.99 21.47
CA ALA A 404 -5.50 -16.92 21.21
C ALA A 404 -4.83 -17.39 22.53
N ARG A 405 -4.57 -16.46 23.47
CA ARG A 405 -4.07 -16.77 24.81
C ARG A 405 -5.01 -17.72 25.57
N ARG A 406 -6.33 -17.43 25.57
CA ARG A 406 -7.34 -18.29 26.21
C ARG A 406 -7.33 -19.71 25.66
N ARG A 407 -6.94 -19.86 24.38
CA ARG A 407 -6.85 -21.15 23.68
C ARG A 407 -5.49 -21.82 23.75
N LEU A 408 -4.56 -21.27 24.52
CA LEU A 408 -3.21 -21.81 24.72
C LEU A 408 -2.39 -21.87 23.41
N MET A 409 -2.63 -20.92 22.51
CA MET A 409 -1.80 -20.71 21.33
C MET A 409 -0.49 -20.02 21.72
N LEU A 410 0.56 -20.21 20.90
CA LEU A 410 1.73 -19.35 20.94
C LEU A 410 1.35 -17.99 20.31
N THR A 411 1.61 -16.90 21.00
CA THR A 411 1.23 -15.55 20.56
C THR A 411 2.44 -14.78 20.05
N CYS A 412 2.39 -14.40 18.76
CA CYS A 412 3.42 -13.62 18.10
C CYS A 412 2.78 -12.37 17.49
N ALA A 413 3.40 -11.21 17.69
CA ALA A 413 2.91 -9.96 17.13
C ALA A 413 4.04 -9.13 16.51
N ILE A 414 3.77 -8.52 15.35
CA ILE A 414 4.63 -7.56 14.66
C ILE A 414 3.88 -6.23 14.64
N THR A 415 4.52 -5.16 15.10
CA THR A 415 3.88 -3.85 15.21
C THR A 415 4.84 -2.71 14.93
N GLY A 416 4.30 -1.52 14.73
CA GLY A 416 5.02 -0.28 14.50
C GLY A 416 4.84 0.73 15.64
N TYR A 417 5.19 1.99 15.35
CA TYR A 417 5.17 3.10 16.29
C TYR A 417 5.95 2.78 17.58
N ASP A 418 5.31 2.95 18.71
CA ASP A 418 5.82 2.56 20.03
C ASP A 418 5.34 1.18 20.51
N GLY A 419 4.63 0.43 19.65
CA GLY A 419 4.02 -0.85 19.97
C GLY A 419 2.56 -0.77 20.41
N GLY A 420 2.05 0.42 20.69
CA GLY A 420 0.68 0.68 21.10
C GLY A 420 0.21 -0.21 22.24
N ARG A 421 -1.07 -0.61 22.20
CA ARG A 421 -1.67 -1.50 23.21
C ARG A 421 -1.02 -2.89 23.28
N LEU A 422 -0.42 -3.38 22.20
CA LEU A 422 0.26 -4.67 22.20
C LEU A 422 1.47 -4.68 23.13
N ARG A 423 2.17 -3.54 23.27
CA ARG A 423 3.32 -3.42 24.17
C ARG A 423 2.92 -3.49 25.66
N GLU A 424 1.66 -3.18 25.98
CA GLU A 424 1.12 -3.27 27.33
C GLU A 424 0.76 -4.70 27.74
N LEU A 425 0.72 -5.64 26.77
CA LEU A 425 0.34 -7.03 26.99
C LEU A 425 1.57 -7.85 27.43
N ASP A 426 1.88 -7.85 28.73
CA ASP A 426 3.02 -8.54 29.35
C ASP A 426 3.03 -10.07 29.16
N TRP A 427 1.96 -10.63 28.65
CA TRP A 427 1.76 -12.05 28.41
C TRP A 427 1.97 -12.48 26.94
N LEU A 428 2.30 -11.58 26.03
CA LEU A 428 2.66 -11.96 24.65
C LEU A 428 3.98 -12.74 24.68
N ASP A 429 4.01 -13.89 24.00
CA ASP A 429 5.20 -14.71 23.93
C ASP A 429 6.32 -14.05 23.12
N HIS A 430 5.95 -13.42 21.97
CA HIS A 430 6.87 -12.70 21.11
C HIS A 430 6.23 -11.41 20.57
N LEU A 431 6.90 -10.28 20.76
CA LEU A 431 6.50 -8.98 20.25
C LEU A 431 7.69 -8.32 19.53
N PHE A 432 7.49 -7.96 18.27
CA PHE A 432 8.43 -7.16 17.47
C PHE A 432 7.87 -5.77 17.27
N VAL A 433 8.65 -4.76 17.63
CA VAL A 433 8.27 -3.35 17.47
C VAL A 433 9.26 -2.69 16.51
N VAL A 434 8.75 -2.21 15.38
CA VAL A 434 9.50 -1.37 14.44
C VAL A 434 9.21 0.08 14.79
N GLU A 435 10.20 0.78 15.31
CA GLU A 435 10.02 2.17 15.76
C GLU A 435 10.05 3.14 14.57
N SER A 436 8.89 3.44 14.01
CA SER A 436 8.65 4.47 13.01
C SER A 436 7.20 4.94 13.13
N ASP A 437 6.92 6.16 12.72
CA ASP A 437 5.56 6.73 12.64
C ASP A 437 5.03 6.77 11.19
N TYR A 438 5.81 6.24 10.24
CA TYR A 438 5.47 6.27 8.82
C TYR A 438 5.04 4.89 8.30
N VAL A 439 3.74 4.73 8.06
CA VAL A 439 3.11 3.43 7.78
C VAL A 439 3.75 2.65 6.62
N PRO A 440 4.03 3.21 5.44
CA PRO A 440 4.65 2.45 4.34
C PRO A 440 6.00 1.84 4.74
N ARG A 441 6.85 2.59 5.47
CA ARG A 441 8.15 2.07 5.95
C ARG A 441 7.97 0.97 7.00
N LEU A 442 6.91 1.07 7.83
CA LEU A 442 6.57 0.01 8.79
C LEU A 442 6.22 -1.29 8.09
N GLN A 443 5.34 -1.23 7.07
CA GLN A 443 4.92 -2.41 6.31
C GLN A 443 6.12 -3.09 5.63
N GLU A 444 6.98 -2.33 4.95
CA GLU A 444 8.22 -2.84 4.35
C GLU A 444 9.17 -3.52 5.36
N ALA A 445 9.24 -3.02 6.58
CA ALA A 445 10.01 -3.67 7.64
C ALA A 445 9.28 -4.90 8.22
N HIS A 446 7.94 -4.87 8.27
CA HIS A 446 7.13 -6.02 8.67
C HIS A 446 7.30 -7.19 7.70
N ALA A 447 7.32 -6.91 6.37
CA ALA A 447 7.61 -7.92 5.36
C ALA A 447 8.96 -8.60 5.59
N THR A 448 9.99 -7.80 5.81
CA THR A 448 11.31 -8.35 6.16
C THR A 448 11.28 -9.20 7.44
N LEU A 449 10.56 -8.77 8.47
CA LEU A 449 10.45 -9.51 9.74
C LEU A 449 9.80 -10.88 9.54
N TYR A 450 8.64 -10.97 8.88
CA TYR A 450 7.99 -12.27 8.71
C TYR A 450 8.76 -13.16 7.74
N HIS A 451 9.42 -12.64 6.69
CA HIS A 451 10.30 -13.42 5.83
C HIS A 451 11.50 -14.00 6.59
N LEU A 452 12.14 -13.22 7.47
CA LEU A 452 13.22 -13.72 8.33
C LEU A 452 12.72 -14.79 9.31
N LEU A 453 11.51 -14.66 9.85
CA LEU A 453 10.88 -15.72 10.66
C LEU A 453 10.68 -17.00 9.84
N LEU A 454 10.19 -16.89 8.59
CA LEU A 454 10.03 -18.01 7.67
C LEU A 454 11.37 -18.69 7.33
N ASP A 455 12.43 -17.91 7.19
CA ASP A 455 13.77 -18.44 6.97
C ASP A 455 14.30 -19.24 8.17
N VAL A 456 13.93 -18.87 9.41
CA VAL A 456 14.26 -19.64 10.61
C VAL A 456 13.38 -20.88 10.74
N ILE A 457 12.07 -20.77 10.43
CA ILE A 457 11.15 -21.90 10.42
C ILE A 457 11.61 -22.94 9.40
N GLY A 458 11.99 -22.52 8.20
CA GLY A 458 12.45 -23.42 7.12
C GLY A 458 11.36 -24.31 6.56
N ASP A 459 11.73 -25.20 5.66
CA ASP A 459 10.82 -26.17 5.05
C ASP A 459 10.44 -27.30 6.03
N ARG A 460 9.29 -27.94 5.79
CA ARG A 460 8.81 -29.08 6.55
C ARG A 460 9.57 -30.35 6.21
#